data_615b9dea69fdf8c44a02de56fb616748
#
_entry.id   615b9dea69fdf8c44a02de56fb616748
#
_cell.length_a   1.000
_cell.length_b   1.000
_cell.length_c   1.000
_cell.angle_alpha   90.00
_cell.angle_beta   90.00
_cell.angle_gamma   90.00
#
_symmetry.space_group_name_H-M   'P 1'
#
loop_
_entity.id
_entity.type
_entity.pdbx_description
1 polymer ?
#
loop_
_entity_poly.entity_id
_entity_poly.type
_entity_poly.pdbx_seq_one_letter_code
_entity_poly.pdbx_strand_id
1 'polypeptide(L)'
;MKRLLWVDDEIDLLRPHLLFMQGRGYHVDAVSNGDDALELLRLSPYDLILLDEQMPGRSGMEVFDELRRMDARVPVVMVTKSEEDRTMTEAIGRRVADYLVKPTSPRQVLSVVTRLLEGGKIQQQLVARDFASRFRDLNAQRNLPRGWREWCETYSELVDWELRLRDAGETGLLASLETLLDDFRREFCRFVCDDYGAWVNGGPDRPPLSTDIVPQYLAPLLGEDRTVLFVIIDCLRLDQWRALMPILEPFAQVEEAQYYSILPTATPFSRNAIFSGLFPDQISERVPGWWGWDGEGSLNSFEGELFREQVRRVMGTNLPVHYEKVFDAGDGEAMLRRLPSHLAQPGVTAIVFNFVDQLTHGRSESAVLMEVARDKEALRALTRQWFERSEALVAIRDAVLRGVPVLVTTDHGSIHCHRPATVFAKRDTTQNLRYKFGDDLRAEDRSTAFSTNDERTLRFPAGRAATNYLIALEDVFFVYPTKLRQYQARYRGSFLHGGISPEEMVLPVALLTRR
;
A
#
# COMPACT_ATOMS: atom_id res chain seq x y z
N MET A 1 -8.83 -1.36 -37.37
CA MET A 1 -7.50 -1.69 -37.91
C MET A 1 -6.56 -0.60 -37.42
N LYS A 2 -5.40 -0.95 -36.83
CA LYS A 2 -4.42 0.02 -36.31
C LYS A 2 -3.70 0.70 -37.45
N ARG A 3 -3.54 2.04 -37.37
CA ARG A 3 -2.89 2.86 -38.39
C ARG A 3 -1.50 3.28 -37.94
N LEU A 4 -0.50 2.97 -38.78
CA LEU A 4 0.89 3.34 -38.59
C LEU A 4 1.27 4.41 -39.62
N LEU A 5 2.08 5.36 -39.20
CA LEU A 5 2.80 6.25 -40.12
C LEU A 5 4.26 5.87 -40.14
N TRP A 6 4.81 5.59 -41.32
CA TRP A 6 6.24 5.31 -41.49
C TRP A 6 6.90 6.45 -42.28
N VAL A 7 7.84 7.11 -41.67
CA VAL A 7 8.55 8.26 -42.23
C VAL A 7 10.01 7.88 -42.40
N ASP A 8 10.48 7.76 -43.65
CA ASP A 8 11.85 7.35 -43.97
C ASP A 8 12.18 7.79 -45.40
N ASP A 9 13.28 8.48 -45.62
CA ASP A 9 13.66 8.98 -46.96
C ASP A 9 13.98 7.86 -47.96
N GLU A 10 14.30 6.67 -47.45
CA GLU A 10 14.53 5.45 -48.24
C GLU A 10 13.28 4.54 -48.29
N ILE A 11 12.06 5.10 -48.19
CA ILE A 11 10.79 4.35 -48.03
C ILE A 11 10.54 3.35 -49.14
N ASP A 12 11.03 3.60 -50.36
CA ASP A 12 10.91 2.66 -51.49
C ASP A 12 11.69 1.34 -51.25
N LEU A 13 12.77 1.39 -50.50
CA LEU A 13 13.55 0.22 -50.10
C LEU A 13 12.86 -0.58 -49.00
N LEU A 14 11.96 0.03 -48.28
CA LEU A 14 11.21 -0.59 -47.18
C LEU A 14 9.89 -1.26 -47.64
N ARG A 15 9.64 -1.34 -48.94
CA ARG A 15 8.43 -1.99 -49.49
C ARG A 15 8.15 -3.39 -48.94
N PRO A 16 9.17 -4.27 -48.75
CA PRO A 16 8.96 -5.57 -48.10
C PRO A 16 8.44 -5.45 -46.67
N HIS A 17 8.89 -4.46 -45.90
CA HIS A 17 8.44 -4.20 -44.53
C HIS A 17 6.98 -3.75 -44.52
N LEU A 18 6.62 -2.81 -45.41
CA LEU A 18 5.25 -2.30 -45.54
C LEU A 18 4.26 -3.42 -45.84
N LEU A 19 4.59 -4.26 -46.85
CA LEU A 19 3.77 -5.42 -47.24
C LEU A 19 3.66 -6.43 -46.09
N PHE A 20 4.75 -6.67 -45.37
CA PHE A 20 4.74 -7.57 -44.22
C PHE A 20 3.82 -7.07 -43.08
N MET A 21 3.87 -5.78 -42.76
CA MET A 21 3.01 -5.16 -41.75
C MET A 21 1.55 -5.15 -42.18
N GLN A 22 1.26 -4.84 -43.45
CA GLN A 22 -0.09 -4.91 -44.02
C GLN A 22 -0.67 -6.32 -43.95
N GLY A 23 0.15 -7.34 -44.28
CA GLY A 23 -0.23 -8.75 -44.15
C GLY A 23 -0.51 -9.20 -42.72
N ARG A 24 -0.11 -8.41 -41.71
CA ARG A 24 -0.38 -8.63 -40.29
C ARG A 24 -1.58 -7.80 -39.75
N GLY A 25 -2.30 -7.09 -40.64
CA GLY A 25 -3.52 -6.37 -40.27
C GLY A 25 -3.31 -4.92 -39.83
N TYR A 26 -2.10 -4.36 -40.06
CA TYR A 26 -1.85 -2.94 -39.83
C TYR A 26 -2.12 -2.15 -41.13
N HIS A 27 -2.69 -0.95 -41.01
CA HIS A 27 -2.70 0.01 -42.10
C HIS A 27 -1.45 0.87 -41.97
N VAL A 28 -0.63 0.92 -43.05
CA VAL A 28 0.63 1.67 -43.01
C VAL A 28 0.59 2.73 -44.09
N ASP A 29 0.58 4.00 -43.68
CA ASP A 29 0.86 5.14 -44.53
C ASP A 29 2.35 5.41 -44.49
N ALA A 30 2.97 5.67 -45.65
CA ALA A 30 4.40 5.81 -45.80
C ALA A 30 4.72 7.12 -46.51
N VAL A 31 5.64 7.91 -45.96
CA VAL A 31 6.10 9.18 -46.51
C VAL A 31 7.63 9.28 -46.43
N SER A 32 8.22 10.03 -47.36
CA SER A 32 9.66 10.13 -47.51
C SER A 32 10.30 11.35 -46.82
N ASN A 33 9.53 12.18 -46.17
CA ASN A 33 10.05 13.39 -45.52
C ASN A 33 9.19 13.83 -44.32
N GLY A 34 9.77 14.68 -43.46
CA GLY A 34 9.14 15.15 -42.23
C GLY A 34 7.97 16.12 -42.43
N ASP A 35 7.96 16.90 -43.51
CA ASP A 35 6.91 17.91 -43.75
C ASP A 35 5.61 17.22 -44.17
N ASP A 36 5.65 16.23 -45.07
CA ASP A 36 4.52 15.41 -45.45
C ASP A 36 3.97 14.62 -44.25
N ALA A 37 4.88 14.13 -43.40
CA ALA A 37 4.50 13.45 -42.15
C ALA A 37 3.66 14.36 -41.24
N LEU A 38 4.10 15.59 -41.00
CA LEU A 38 3.38 16.57 -40.18
C LEU A 38 2.05 16.98 -40.80
N GLU A 39 1.95 17.05 -42.14
CA GLU A 39 0.69 17.31 -42.82
C GLU A 39 -0.31 16.15 -42.60
N LEU A 40 0.11 14.90 -42.79
CA LEU A 40 -0.73 13.74 -42.55
C LEU A 40 -1.20 13.63 -41.11
N LEU A 41 -0.34 13.95 -40.15
CA LEU A 41 -0.65 13.92 -38.72
C LEU A 41 -1.66 14.99 -38.28
N ARG A 42 -1.75 16.09 -39.03
CA ARG A 42 -2.81 17.12 -38.83
C ARG A 42 -4.16 16.67 -39.42
N LEU A 43 -4.13 15.85 -40.47
CA LEU A 43 -5.33 15.43 -41.21
C LEU A 43 -5.95 14.15 -40.65
N SER A 44 -5.15 13.27 -40.04
CA SER A 44 -5.59 11.95 -39.63
C SER A 44 -4.90 11.46 -38.36
N PRO A 45 -5.60 10.74 -37.46
CA PRO A 45 -4.98 10.13 -36.30
C PRO A 45 -4.23 8.86 -36.66
N TYR A 46 -3.08 8.67 -36.03
CA TYR A 46 -2.26 7.45 -36.10
C TYR A 46 -2.10 6.83 -34.72
N ASP A 47 -1.97 5.48 -34.69
CA ASP A 47 -1.76 4.73 -33.46
C ASP A 47 -0.27 4.65 -33.07
N LEU A 48 0.65 4.73 -34.06
CA LEU A 48 2.09 4.71 -33.84
C LEU A 48 2.81 5.32 -35.05
N ILE A 49 3.95 5.97 -34.82
CA ILE A 49 4.83 6.53 -35.83
C ILE A 49 6.19 5.82 -35.78
N LEU A 50 6.64 5.30 -36.93
CA LEU A 50 8.02 4.87 -37.17
C LEU A 50 8.72 6.04 -37.88
N LEU A 51 9.76 6.60 -37.29
CA LEU A 51 10.36 7.87 -37.73
C LEU A 51 11.87 7.72 -37.87
N ASP A 52 12.35 7.83 -39.11
CA ASP A 52 13.79 7.87 -39.35
C ASP A 52 14.39 9.15 -38.73
N GLU A 53 15.49 8.98 -38.04
CA GLU A 53 16.22 10.07 -37.41
C GLU A 53 16.88 10.99 -38.42
N GLN A 54 17.47 10.42 -39.48
CA GLN A 54 18.27 11.12 -40.46
C GLN A 54 17.56 11.20 -41.82
N MET A 55 16.88 12.30 -42.08
CA MET A 55 16.19 12.54 -43.35
C MET A 55 16.64 13.89 -43.94
N PRO A 56 16.67 14.02 -45.30
CA PRO A 56 16.90 15.29 -45.94
C PRO A 56 15.83 16.33 -45.61
N GLY A 57 16.23 17.56 -45.40
CA GLY A 57 15.36 18.66 -45.00
C GLY A 57 15.14 18.68 -43.50
N ARG A 58 13.94 18.26 -43.05
CA ARG A 58 13.60 18.18 -41.62
C ARG A 58 14.00 16.83 -41.05
N SER A 59 14.85 16.84 -40.05
CA SER A 59 15.27 15.64 -39.34
C SER A 59 14.11 14.99 -38.54
N GLY A 60 14.22 13.69 -38.25
CA GLY A 60 13.23 13.00 -37.40
C GLY A 60 13.08 13.62 -36.01
N MET A 61 14.17 14.14 -35.44
CA MET A 61 14.13 14.82 -34.15
C MET A 61 13.35 16.14 -34.19
N GLU A 62 13.46 16.89 -35.26
CA GLU A 62 12.68 18.15 -35.45
C GLU A 62 11.19 17.84 -35.65
N VAL A 63 10.86 16.74 -36.36
CA VAL A 63 9.47 16.23 -36.47
C VAL A 63 8.95 15.81 -35.11
N PHE A 64 9.73 15.08 -34.33
CA PHE A 64 9.36 14.66 -32.98
C PHE A 64 9.12 15.85 -32.03
N ASP A 65 9.97 16.87 -32.06
CA ASP A 65 9.81 18.08 -31.27
C ASP A 65 8.52 18.85 -31.65
N GLU A 66 8.19 18.90 -32.93
CA GLU A 66 6.95 19.53 -33.40
C GLU A 66 5.71 18.73 -32.95
N LEU A 67 5.75 17.39 -33.02
CA LEU A 67 4.70 16.55 -32.47
C LEU A 67 4.44 16.80 -30.98
N ARG A 68 5.49 17.00 -30.20
CA ARG A 68 5.39 17.32 -28.77
C ARG A 68 4.78 18.70 -28.53
N ARG A 69 5.08 19.69 -29.36
CA ARG A 69 4.44 21.02 -29.30
C ARG A 69 2.96 20.97 -29.63
N MET A 70 2.55 20.05 -30.51
CA MET A 70 1.16 19.80 -30.84
C MET A 70 0.39 19.00 -29.77
N ASP A 71 1.03 18.67 -28.64
CA ASP A 71 0.53 17.76 -27.58
C ASP A 71 0.07 16.39 -28.12
N ALA A 72 0.68 15.92 -29.20
CA ALA A 72 0.38 14.62 -29.79
C ALA A 72 0.94 13.51 -28.90
N ARG A 73 0.04 12.68 -28.32
CA ARG A 73 0.39 11.58 -27.42
C ARG A 73 0.68 10.26 -28.16
N VAL A 74 0.75 10.29 -29.49
CA VAL A 74 1.05 9.11 -30.29
C VAL A 74 2.47 8.59 -29.95
N PRO A 75 2.64 7.26 -29.75
CA PRO A 75 3.95 6.67 -29.52
C PRO A 75 4.80 6.79 -30.80
N VAL A 76 6.05 7.25 -30.64
CA VAL A 76 7.03 7.40 -31.72
C VAL A 76 8.18 6.42 -31.47
N VAL A 77 8.47 5.61 -32.48
CA VAL A 77 9.65 4.72 -32.55
C VAL A 77 10.66 5.38 -33.47
N MET A 78 11.81 5.75 -32.93
CA MET A 78 12.90 6.27 -33.74
C MET A 78 13.64 5.14 -34.44
N VAL A 79 13.96 5.34 -35.73
CA VAL A 79 14.79 4.43 -36.51
C VAL A 79 16.12 5.13 -36.74
N THR A 80 17.23 4.55 -36.26
CA THR A 80 18.56 5.20 -36.25
C THR A 80 19.62 4.33 -36.94
N LYS A 81 20.70 4.93 -37.42
CA LYS A 81 21.82 4.19 -38.07
C LYS A 81 22.87 3.69 -37.08
N SER A 82 22.93 4.20 -35.84
CA SER A 82 23.92 3.76 -34.86
C SER A 82 23.34 3.66 -33.42
N GLU A 83 24.01 2.81 -32.60
CA GLU A 83 23.70 2.73 -31.16
C GLU A 83 24.19 3.96 -30.38
N GLU A 84 25.20 4.68 -30.88
CA GLU A 84 25.72 5.91 -30.28
C GLU A 84 24.69 7.04 -30.35
N ASP A 85 23.97 7.17 -31.48
CA ASP A 85 22.89 8.15 -31.66
C ASP A 85 21.75 7.86 -30.67
N ARG A 86 21.42 6.59 -30.43
CA ARG A 86 20.46 6.16 -29.41
C ARG A 86 20.85 6.66 -28.00
N THR A 87 22.11 6.44 -27.60
CA THR A 87 22.62 6.84 -26.28
C THR A 87 22.59 8.36 -26.10
N MET A 88 22.91 9.10 -27.16
CA MET A 88 22.86 10.57 -27.16
C MET A 88 21.43 11.11 -27.01
N THR A 89 20.47 10.47 -27.68
CA THR A 89 19.04 10.85 -27.61
C THR A 89 18.42 10.47 -26.25
N GLU A 90 18.80 9.35 -25.66
CA GLU A 90 18.43 8.97 -24.30
C GLU A 90 18.97 9.96 -23.24
N ALA A 91 20.22 10.41 -23.43
CA ALA A 91 20.87 11.40 -22.53
C ALA A 91 20.19 12.78 -22.55
N ILE A 92 19.52 13.16 -23.64
CA ILE A 92 18.78 14.43 -23.77
C ILE A 92 17.38 14.36 -23.12
N GLY A 93 16.99 13.22 -22.53
CA GLY A 93 15.74 13.07 -21.77
C GLY A 93 14.46 13.12 -22.62
N ARG A 94 14.56 12.90 -23.93
CA ARG A 94 13.42 12.93 -24.85
C ARG A 94 12.63 11.61 -24.71
N ARG A 95 11.34 11.71 -24.43
CA ARG A 95 10.43 10.55 -24.23
C ARG A 95 10.00 9.93 -25.57
N VAL A 96 10.91 9.27 -26.26
CA VAL A 96 10.62 8.40 -27.40
C VAL A 96 10.13 7.06 -26.86
N ALA A 97 9.15 6.42 -27.53
CA ALA A 97 8.56 5.18 -27.05
C ALA A 97 9.51 3.98 -27.21
N ASP A 98 10.32 3.97 -28.27
CA ASP A 98 11.34 2.94 -28.53
C ASP A 98 12.30 3.36 -29.66
N TYR A 99 13.33 2.51 -29.88
CA TYR A 99 14.33 2.69 -30.91
C TYR A 99 14.50 1.41 -31.74
N LEU A 100 14.77 1.58 -33.04
CA LEU A 100 15.18 0.52 -33.96
C LEU A 100 16.49 0.94 -34.65
N VAL A 101 17.49 0.06 -34.64
CA VAL A 101 18.78 0.32 -35.30
C VAL A 101 18.78 -0.32 -36.67
N LYS A 102 19.10 0.45 -37.73
CA LYS A 102 19.22 -0.04 -39.09
C LYS A 102 20.50 -0.88 -39.25
N PRO A 103 20.47 -2.01 -40.01
CA PRO A 103 19.34 -2.50 -40.81
C PRO A 103 18.28 -3.22 -39.95
N THR A 104 17.02 -2.84 -40.09
CA THR A 104 15.91 -3.47 -39.40
C THR A 104 15.32 -4.61 -40.22
N SER A 105 14.93 -5.68 -39.55
CA SER A 105 14.12 -6.73 -40.20
C SER A 105 12.63 -6.50 -40.02
N PRO A 106 11.76 -6.95 -40.95
CA PRO A 106 10.29 -6.82 -40.76
C PRO A 106 9.78 -7.43 -39.45
N ARG A 107 10.45 -8.49 -38.95
CA ARG A 107 10.11 -9.13 -37.66
C ARG A 107 10.45 -8.26 -36.46
N GLN A 108 11.56 -7.53 -36.48
CA GLN A 108 11.93 -6.59 -35.42
C GLN A 108 10.94 -5.44 -35.34
N VAL A 109 10.58 -4.86 -36.49
CA VAL A 109 9.57 -3.81 -36.58
C VAL A 109 8.22 -4.30 -36.02
N LEU A 110 7.76 -5.50 -36.45
CA LEU A 110 6.54 -6.10 -35.95
C LEU A 110 6.59 -6.29 -34.42
N SER A 111 7.71 -6.77 -33.88
CA SER A 111 7.87 -7.01 -32.44
C SER A 111 7.69 -5.72 -31.65
N VAL A 112 8.32 -4.62 -32.06
CA VAL A 112 8.21 -3.32 -31.41
C VAL A 112 6.80 -2.75 -31.53
N VAL A 113 6.22 -2.78 -32.73
CA VAL A 113 4.85 -2.31 -32.99
C VAL A 113 3.82 -3.08 -32.16
N THR A 114 3.91 -4.43 -32.15
CA THR A 114 3.00 -5.27 -31.35
C THR A 114 3.15 -4.99 -29.87
N ARG A 115 4.38 -4.85 -29.36
CA ARG A 115 4.63 -4.53 -27.96
C ARG A 115 4.01 -3.19 -27.55
N LEU A 116 4.16 -2.16 -28.37
CA LEU A 116 3.64 -0.83 -28.08
C LEU A 116 2.13 -0.70 -28.25
N LEU A 117 1.55 -1.38 -29.25
CA LEU A 117 0.12 -1.25 -29.57
C LEU A 117 -0.78 -2.33 -28.96
N GLU A 118 -0.24 -3.52 -28.71
CA GLU A 118 -0.99 -4.69 -28.26
C GLU A 118 -0.47 -5.25 -26.92
N GLY A 119 0.71 -4.80 -26.47
CA GLY A 119 1.33 -5.31 -25.24
C GLY A 119 0.41 -5.22 -24.02
N GLY A 120 -0.35 -4.13 -23.89
CA GLY A 120 -1.35 -3.99 -22.84
C GLY A 120 -2.44 -5.07 -22.89
N LYS A 121 -2.97 -5.37 -24.08
CA LYS A 121 -4.00 -6.42 -24.25
C LYS A 121 -3.44 -7.83 -24.01
N ILE A 122 -2.23 -8.09 -24.48
CA ILE A 122 -1.56 -9.37 -24.24
C ILE A 122 -1.32 -9.57 -22.75
N GLN A 123 -0.81 -8.55 -22.07
CA GLN A 123 -0.61 -8.57 -20.62
C GLN A 123 -1.93 -8.78 -19.88
N GLN A 124 -2.96 -8.07 -20.28
CA GLN A 124 -4.31 -8.21 -19.73
C GLN A 124 -4.82 -9.65 -19.86
N GLN A 125 -4.72 -10.26 -21.05
CA GLN A 125 -5.15 -11.64 -21.28
C GLN A 125 -4.34 -12.66 -20.47
N LEU A 126 -3.03 -12.44 -20.30
CA LEU A 126 -2.18 -13.28 -19.47
C LEU A 126 -2.61 -13.22 -18.00
N VAL A 127 -2.77 -12.02 -17.47
CA VAL A 127 -3.23 -11.81 -16.08
C VAL A 127 -4.60 -12.45 -15.87
N ALA A 128 -5.54 -12.26 -16.80
CA ALA A 128 -6.88 -12.84 -16.71
C ALA A 128 -6.84 -14.39 -16.70
N ARG A 129 -6.05 -15.00 -17.57
CA ARG A 129 -5.88 -16.45 -17.62
C ARG A 129 -5.27 -17.01 -16.34
N ASP A 130 -4.19 -16.38 -15.86
CA ASP A 130 -3.47 -16.82 -14.68
C ASP A 130 -4.36 -16.71 -13.44
N PHE A 131 -5.10 -15.59 -13.31
CA PHE A 131 -6.07 -15.41 -12.25
C PHE A 131 -7.20 -16.45 -12.29
N ALA A 132 -7.79 -16.72 -13.46
CA ALA A 132 -8.86 -17.70 -13.60
C ALA A 132 -8.42 -19.13 -13.19
N SER A 133 -7.16 -19.49 -13.42
CA SER A 133 -6.59 -20.73 -12.92
C SER A 133 -6.47 -20.71 -11.39
N ARG A 134 -5.85 -19.66 -10.84
CA ARG A 134 -5.61 -19.55 -9.40
C ARG A 134 -6.90 -19.38 -8.59
N PHE A 135 -7.88 -18.67 -9.11
CA PHE A 135 -9.20 -18.51 -8.51
C PHE A 135 -9.88 -19.84 -8.22
N ARG A 136 -9.76 -20.83 -9.12
CA ARG A 136 -10.29 -22.19 -8.90
C ARG A 136 -9.60 -22.89 -7.72
N ASP A 137 -8.28 -22.75 -7.61
CA ASP A 137 -7.50 -23.33 -6.52
C ASP A 137 -7.84 -22.68 -5.17
N LEU A 138 -7.96 -21.37 -5.13
CA LEU A 138 -8.36 -20.62 -3.94
C LEU A 138 -9.76 -21.03 -3.45
N ASN A 139 -10.71 -21.16 -4.38
CA ASN A 139 -12.05 -21.65 -4.04
C ASN A 139 -12.06 -23.10 -3.55
N ALA A 140 -11.24 -23.97 -4.13
CA ALA A 140 -11.15 -25.37 -3.70
C ALA A 140 -10.54 -25.50 -2.28
N GLN A 141 -9.64 -24.60 -1.91
CA GLN A 141 -8.98 -24.55 -0.60
C GLN A 141 -9.82 -23.86 0.49
N ARG A 142 -10.95 -23.26 0.14
CA ARG A 142 -11.76 -22.42 1.02
C ARG A 142 -12.12 -23.06 2.36
N ASN A 143 -12.49 -24.33 2.34
CA ASN A 143 -12.96 -25.05 3.54
C ASN A 143 -11.86 -25.86 4.24
N LEU A 144 -10.59 -25.69 3.87
CA LEU A 144 -9.50 -26.37 4.55
C LEU A 144 -9.13 -25.65 5.85
N PRO A 145 -8.80 -26.39 6.93
CA PRO A 145 -8.24 -25.78 8.14
C PRO A 145 -6.99 -24.98 7.80
N ARG A 146 -6.89 -23.79 8.34
CA ARG A 146 -5.75 -22.87 8.12
C ARG A 146 -5.20 -22.43 9.46
N GLY A 147 -3.87 -22.50 9.61
CA GLY A 147 -3.18 -21.81 10.66
C GLY A 147 -2.97 -20.31 10.30
N TRP A 148 -2.44 -19.55 11.22
CA TRP A 148 -2.26 -18.11 11.02
C TRP A 148 -1.34 -17.77 9.83
N ARG A 149 -0.36 -18.63 9.48
CA ARG A 149 0.53 -18.42 8.34
C ARG A 149 -0.21 -18.51 7.02
N GLU A 150 -1.01 -19.53 6.86
CA GLU A 150 -1.83 -19.74 5.65
C GLU A 150 -2.87 -18.61 5.47
N TRP A 151 -3.37 -18.05 6.57
CA TRP A 151 -4.22 -16.85 6.52
C TRP A 151 -3.44 -15.63 5.99
N CYS A 152 -2.22 -15.37 6.49
CA CYS A 152 -1.35 -14.32 5.99
C CYS A 152 -1.00 -14.49 4.52
N GLU A 153 -0.56 -15.68 4.11
CA GLU A 153 -0.17 -16.01 2.74
C GLU A 153 -1.34 -15.82 1.78
N THR A 154 -2.53 -16.34 2.14
CA THR A 154 -3.73 -16.20 1.32
C THR A 154 -4.16 -14.74 1.20
N TYR A 155 -4.14 -13.97 2.30
CA TYR A 155 -4.47 -12.55 2.26
C TYR A 155 -3.51 -11.75 1.40
N SER A 156 -2.21 -11.99 1.53
CA SER A 156 -1.20 -11.36 0.69
C SER A 156 -1.43 -11.65 -0.78
N GLU A 157 -1.71 -12.90 -1.11
CA GLU A 157 -2.00 -13.31 -2.49
C GLU A 157 -3.25 -12.61 -3.05
N LEU A 158 -4.32 -12.50 -2.25
CA LEU A 158 -5.55 -11.80 -2.65
C LEU A 158 -5.29 -10.29 -2.89
N VAL A 159 -4.45 -9.67 -2.06
CA VAL A 159 -4.01 -8.28 -2.23
C VAL A 159 -3.19 -8.12 -3.51
N ASP A 160 -2.23 -9.01 -3.77
CA ASP A 160 -1.40 -8.96 -4.96
C ASP A 160 -2.24 -9.17 -6.24
N TRP A 161 -3.26 -10.05 -6.21
CA TRP A 161 -4.19 -10.21 -7.31
C TRP A 161 -5.07 -8.97 -7.52
N GLU A 162 -5.53 -8.32 -6.45
CA GLU A 162 -6.29 -7.07 -6.59
C GLU A 162 -5.48 -6.02 -7.35
N LEU A 163 -4.21 -5.83 -6.97
CA LEU A 163 -3.31 -4.87 -7.63
C LEU A 163 -3.08 -5.24 -9.10
N ARG A 164 -2.72 -6.48 -9.38
CA ARG A 164 -2.45 -6.96 -10.76
C ARG A 164 -3.66 -6.85 -11.68
N LEU A 165 -4.86 -7.19 -11.20
CA LEU A 165 -6.10 -7.10 -11.98
C LEU A 165 -6.49 -5.64 -12.27
N ARG A 166 -6.27 -4.74 -11.30
CA ARG A 166 -6.48 -3.30 -11.49
C ARG A 166 -5.52 -2.71 -12.51
N ASP A 167 -4.24 -3.00 -12.40
CA ASP A 167 -3.23 -2.54 -13.34
C ASP A 167 -3.49 -3.06 -14.77
N ALA A 168 -4.05 -4.26 -14.89
CA ALA A 168 -4.47 -4.83 -16.15
C ALA A 168 -5.83 -4.30 -16.66
N GLY A 169 -6.60 -3.55 -15.86
CA GLY A 169 -7.93 -3.03 -16.21
C GLY A 169 -9.02 -4.10 -16.27
N GLU A 170 -8.85 -5.23 -15.55
CA GLU A 170 -9.77 -6.40 -15.55
C GLU A 170 -10.93 -6.23 -14.56
N THR A 171 -11.87 -5.33 -14.87
CA THR A 171 -12.99 -4.98 -13.98
C THR A 171 -13.93 -6.15 -13.67
N GLY A 172 -14.17 -7.06 -14.63
CA GLY A 172 -15.03 -8.23 -14.41
C GLY A 172 -14.45 -9.25 -13.44
N LEU A 173 -13.12 -9.46 -13.51
CA LEU A 173 -12.44 -10.38 -12.60
C LEU A 173 -12.25 -9.77 -11.21
N LEU A 174 -12.12 -8.44 -11.12
CA LEU A 174 -12.12 -7.73 -9.83
C LEU A 174 -13.40 -7.99 -9.03
N ALA A 175 -14.58 -7.97 -9.66
CA ALA A 175 -15.83 -8.27 -8.97
C ALA A 175 -15.86 -9.70 -8.41
N SER A 176 -15.28 -10.67 -9.15
CA SER A 176 -15.14 -12.05 -8.67
C SER A 176 -14.17 -12.15 -7.49
N LEU A 177 -13.05 -11.41 -7.55
CA LEU A 177 -12.08 -11.33 -6.45
C LEU A 177 -12.70 -10.67 -5.20
N GLU A 178 -13.49 -9.61 -5.36
CA GLU A 178 -14.17 -8.94 -4.25
C GLU A 178 -15.13 -9.90 -3.51
N THR A 179 -15.87 -10.72 -4.27
CA THR A 179 -16.72 -11.76 -3.67
C THR A 179 -15.89 -12.77 -2.85
N LEU A 180 -14.74 -13.19 -3.38
CA LEU A 180 -13.83 -14.09 -2.68
C LEU A 180 -13.24 -13.44 -1.41
N LEU A 181 -12.89 -12.15 -1.49
CA LEU A 181 -12.41 -11.36 -0.36
C LEU A 181 -13.47 -11.23 0.75
N ASP A 182 -14.75 -11.04 0.39
CA ASP A 182 -15.83 -10.95 1.38
C ASP A 182 -16.03 -12.28 2.12
N ASP A 183 -15.96 -13.39 1.41
CA ASP A 183 -16.01 -14.71 2.01
C ASP A 183 -14.79 -14.96 2.90
N PHE A 184 -13.59 -14.57 2.41
CA PHE A 184 -12.35 -14.69 3.17
C PHE A 184 -12.39 -13.87 4.47
N ARG A 185 -12.89 -12.62 4.43
CA ARG A 185 -13.04 -11.77 5.63
C ARG A 185 -13.93 -12.44 6.67
N ARG A 186 -15.05 -13.03 6.24
CA ARG A 186 -15.98 -13.69 7.14
C ARG A 186 -15.34 -14.89 7.85
N GLU A 187 -14.61 -15.70 7.11
CA GLU A 187 -13.91 -16.86 7.65
C GLU A 187 -12.74 -16.44 8.56
N PHE A 188 -11.97 -15.44 8.15
CA PHE A 188 -10.91 -14.86 8.95
C PHE A 188 -11.41 -14.30 10.28
N CYS A 189 -12.53 -13.58 10.27
CA CYS A 189 -13.13 -13.07 11.51
C CYS A 189 -13.49 -14.18 12.47
N ARG A 190 -14.03 -15.31 11.98
CA ARG A 190 -14.33 -16.49 12.83
C ARG A 190 -13.04 -17.07 13.41
N PHE A 191 -12.03 -17.29 12.58
CA PHE A 191 -10.73 -17.77 13.01
C PHE A 191 -10.13 -16.91 14.13
N VAL A 192 -10.14 -15.59 13.96
CA VAL A 192 -9.65 -14.68 15.01
C VAL A 192 -10.51 -14.76 16.26
N CYS A 193 -11.84 -14.79 16.15
CA CYS A 193 -12.72 -14.90 17.32
C CYS A 193 -12.49 -16.17 18.12
N ASP A 194 -12.19 -17.29 17.45
CA ASP A 194 -11.97 -18.58 18.09
C ASP A 194 -10.58 -18.66 18.75
N ASP A 195 -9.55 -18.10 18.16
CA ASP A 195 -8.16 -18.33 18.57
C ASP A 195 -7.50 -17.16 19.31
N TYR A 196 -8.02 -15.92 19.18
CA TYR A 196 -7.38 -14.72 19.72
C TYR A 196 -7.09 -14.79 21.23
N GLY A 197 -8.02 -15.29 22.01
CA GLY A 197 -7.83 -15.47 23.45
C GLY A 197 -6.64 -16.37 23.80
N ALA A 198 -6.43 -17.43 23.01
CA ALA A 198 -5.27 -18.31 23.17
C ALA A 198 -3.96 -17.58 22.77
N TRP A 199 -3.98 -16.79 21.70
CA TRP A 199 -2.79 -16.08 21.23
C TRP A 199 -2.25 -15.09 22.26
N VAL A 200 -3.11 -14.26 22.85
CA VAL A 200 -2.70 -13.23 23.81
C VAL A 200 -2.30 -13.80 25.17
N ASN A 201 -2.67 -15.06 25.45
CA ASN A 201 -2.30 -15.78 26.67
C ASN A 201 -1.16 -16.79 26.45
N GLY A 202 -0.40 -16.67 25.35
CA GLY A 202 0.79 -17.46 25.12
C GLY A 202 0.57 -18.87 24.62
N GLY A 203 -0.57 -19.12 23.96
CA GLY A 203 -0.87 -20.41 23.32
C GLY A 203 0.23 -20.85 22.33
N PRO A 204 0.41 -22.15 22.13
CA PRO A 204 1.34 -22.66 21.13
C PRO A 204 0.89 -22.25 19.73
N ASP A 205 1.84 -22.06 18.82
CA ASP A 205 1.58 -21.71 17.41
C ASP A 205 0.77 -20.42 17.20
N ARG A 206 0.98 -19.40 18.04
CA ARG A 206 0.39 -18.10 17.87
C ARG A 206 1.12 -17.28 16.79
N PRO A 207 0.43 -16.35 16.10
CA PRO A 207 1.10 -15.39 15.23
C PRO A 207 2.00 -14.44 16.05
N PRO A 208 3.00 -13.80 15.41
CA PRO A 208 3.61 -12.60 15.96
C PRO A 208 2.52 -11.53 16.14
N LEU A 209 2.48 -10.88 17.30
CA LEU A 209 1.53 -9.82 17.64
C LEU A 209 2.23 -8.46 17.74
N SER A 210 1.49 -7.39 17.93
CA SER A 210 2.04 -6.03 18.13
C SER A 210 3.11 -6.00 19.23
N THR A 211 2.99 -6.81 20.28
CA THR A 211 3.97 -6.93 21.36
C THR A 211 5.31 -7.54 20.96
N ASP A 212 5.35 -8.25 19.84
CA ASP A 212 6.51 -9.02 19.38
C ASP A 212 7.38 -8.24 18.38
N ILE A 213 6.93 -7.09 17.88
CA ILE A 213 7.61 -6.34 16.81
C ILE A 213 9.04 -5.97 17.24
N VAL A 214 9.21 -5.38 18.39
CA VAL A 214 10.54 -5.00 18.86
C VAL A 214 11.39 -6.22 19.23
N PRO A 215 10.92 -7.19 20.04
CA PRO A 215 11.72 -8.36 20.39
C PRO A 215 12.13 -9.23 19.19
N GLN A 216 11.24 -9.44 18.22
CA GLN A 216 11.49 -10.39 17.13
C GLN A 216 12.17 -9.75 15.91
N TYR A 217 11.85 -8.49 15.57
CA TYR A 217 12.30 -7.88 14.32
C TYR A 217 13.28 -6.73 14.52
N LEU A 218 13.14 -5.92 15.59
CA LEU A 218 14.03 -4.79 15.83
C LEU A 218 15.28 -5.20 16.64
N ALA A 219 15.10 -5.92 17.73
CA ALA A 219 16.19 -6.27 18.64
C ALA A 219 17.35 -7.04 17.98
N PRO A 220 17.13 -7.96 17.03
CA PRO A 220 18.23 -8.64 16.32
C PRO A 220 19.10 -7.70 15.47
N LEU A 221 18.59 -6.51 15.12
CA LEU A 221 19.31 -5.49 14.36
C LEU A 221 20.15 -4.58 15.26
N LEU A 222 19.78 -4.48 16.55
CA LEU A 222 20.43 -3.61 17.53
C LEU A 222 21.77 -4.21 18.02
N GLY A 223 22.66 -3.35 18.50
CA GLY A 223 23.95 -3.71 19.07
C GLY A 223 24.69 -2.46 19.58
N GLU A 224 25.78 -2.64 20.35
CA GLU A 224 26.54 -1.52 20.93
C GLU A 224 27.10 -0.58 19.87
N ASP A 225 27.48 -1.12 18.68
CA ASP A 225 28.06 -0.36 17.56
C ASP A 225 27.13 -0.27 16.37
N ARG A 226 25.82 -0.55 16.54
CA ARG A 226 24.86 -0.56 15.44
C ARG A 226 23.85 0.57 15.57
N THR A 227 23.53 1.16 14.44
CA THR A 227 22.48 2.17 14.31
C THR A 227 21.33 1.58 13.51
N VAL A 228 20.10 1.80 13.96
CA VAL A 228 18.87 1.32 13.28
C VAL A 228 17.86 2.44 13.20
N LEU A 229 17.21 2.59 12.05
CA LEU A 229 16.03 3.43 11.90
C LEU A 229 14.78 2.55 11.99
N PHE A 230 13.86 2.88 12.89
CA PHE A 230 12.57 2.22 13.05
C PHE A 230 11.44 3.17 12.63
N VAL A 231 10.72 2.84 11.58
CA VAL A 231 9.66 3.68 11.01
C VAL A 231 8.31 3.01 11.20
N ILE A 232 7.37 3.74 11.79
CA ILE A 232 5.95 3.36 11.84
C ILE A 232 5.15 4.34 10.99
N ILE A 233 4.42 3.82 10.01
CA ILE A 233 3.43 4.60 9.25
C ILE A 233 2.06 4.21 9.81
N ASP A 234 1.45 5.11 10.56
CA ASP A 234 0.17 4.92 11.26
C ASP A 234 -0.96 4.56 10.28
N CYS A 235 -1.72 3.49 10.56
CA CYS A 235 -2.88 3.05 9.79
C CYS A 235 -2.57 2.57 8.35
N LEU A 236 -1.35 2.07 8.07
CA LEU A 236 -0.94 1.61 6.74
C LEU A 236 -1.38 0.17 6.50
N ARG A 237 -2.27 -0.06 5.53
CA ARG A 237 -2.70 -1.40 5.11
C ARG A 237 -1.65 -2.10 4.24
N LEU A 238 -1.77 -3.43 4.14
CA LEU A 238 -0.89 -4.26 3.31
C LEU A 238 -0.96 -3.87 1.82
N ASP A 239 -2.15 -3.56 1.28
CA ASP A 239 -2.29 -3.13 -0.12
C ASP A 239 -1.65 -1.76 -0.41
N GLN A 240 -1.66 -0.86 0.58
CA GLN A 240 -0.94 0.42 0.50
C GLN A 240 0.57 0.19 0.54
N TRP A 241 1.06 -0.65 1.47
CA TRP A 241 2.46 -1.04 1.53
C TRP A 241 2.96 -1.62 0.21
N ARG A 242 2.22 -2.55 -0.40
CA ARG A 242 2.55 -3.11 -1.72
C ARG A 242 2.67 -2.04 -2.81
N ALA A 243 1.85 -1.00 -2.75
CA ALA A 243 1.94 0.13 -3.69
C ALA A 243 3.18 1.02 -3.46
N LEU A 244 3.77 1.00 -2.26
CA LEU A 244 5.00 1.73 -1.93
C LEU A 244 6.27 0.97 -2.32
N MET A 245 6.25 -0.36 -2.34
CA MET A 245 7.44 -1.19 -2.61
C MET A 245 8.19 -0.81 -3.88
N PRO A 246 7.54 -0.55 -5.05
CA PRO A 246 8.25 -0.16 -6.27
C PRO A 246 9.05 1.16 -6.16
N ILE A 247 8.75 2.00 -5.15
CA ILE A 247 9.48 3.24 -4.88
C ILE A 247 10.77 2.93 -4.10
N LEU A 248 10.76 1.88 -3.28
CA LEU A 248 11.86 1.49 -2.39
C LEU A 248 12.86 0.57 -3.08
N GLU A 249 12.40 -0.38 -3.91
CA GLU A 249 13.21 -1.38 -4.61
C GLU A 249 14.40 -0.85 -5.41
N PRO A 250 14.36 0.36 -6.03
CA PRO A 250 15.52 0.89 -6.75
C PRO A 250 16.78 1.12 -5.90
N PHE A 251 16.63 1.31 -4.58
CA PHE A 251 17.76 1.61 -3.68
C PHE A 251 17.85 0.69 -2.45
N ALA A 252 16.83 -0.14 -2.21
CA ALA A 252 16.77 -1.05 -1.06
C ALA A 252 16.50 -2.49 -1.46
N GLN A 253 17.09 -3.43 -0.74
CA GLN A 253 16.56 -4.80 -0.64
C GLN A 253 15.49 -4.79 0.43
N VAL A 254 14.34 -5.44 0.17
CA VAL A 254 13.21 -5.49 1.08
C VAL A 254 12.94 -6.93 1.49
N GLU A 255 13.09 -7.22 2.77
CA GLU A 255 12.68 -8.49 3.38
C GLU A 255 11.40 -8.25 4.18
N GLU A 256 10.30 -8.87 3.76
CA GLU A 256 8.98 -8.68 4.35
C GLU A 256 8.54 -9.89 5.14
N ALA A 257 7.96 -9.62 6.31
CA ALA A 257 7.17 -10.56 7.10
C ALA A 257 5.83 -9.91 7.47
N GLN A 258 4.96 -10.68 8.09
CA GLN A 258 3.66 -10.22 8.56
C GLN A 258 3.44 -10.55 10.01
N TYR A 259 2.63 -9.75 10.66
CA TYR A 259 2.20 -9.93 12.04
C TYR A 259 0.73 -9.54 12.19
N TYR A 260 0.13 -9.87 13.33
CA TYR A 260 -1.25 -9.51 13.65
C TYR A 260 -1.28 -8.36 14.66
N SER A 261 -2.04 -7.31 14.33
CA SER A 261 -2.36 -6.28 15.33
C SER A 261 -3.17 -6.86 16.47
N ILE A 262 -2.90 -6.40 17.70
CA ILE A 262 -3.75 -6.75 18.83
C ILE A 262 -5.10 -6.04 18.74
N LEU A 263 -6.10 -6.57 19.43
CA LEU A 263 -7.44 -6.01 19.52
C LEU A 263 -7.58 -5.05 20.72
N PRO A 264 -8.31 -3.96 20.54
CA PRO A 264 -8.81 -3.37 19.31
C PRO A 264 -7.68 -2.92 18.38
N THR A 265 -7.88 -3.04 17.07
CA THR A 265 -6.93 -2.58 16.05
C THR A 265 -6.93 -1.06 15.95
N ALA A 266 -6.43 -0.41 16.98
CA ALA A 266 -6.47 1.04 17.11
C ALA A 266 -5.19 1.55 17.81
N THR A 267 -4.78 2.74 17.41
CA THR A 267 -3.55 3.40 17.85
C THR A 267 -3.29 3.33 19.36
N PRO A 268 -4.27 3.60 20.25
CA PRO A 268 -4.05 3.58 21.70
C PRO A 268 -3.61 2.21 22.24
N PHE A 269 -3.96 1.13 21.57
CA PHE A 269 -3.66 -0.24 21.98
C PHE A 269 -2.47 -0.79 21.22
N SER A 270 -2.59 -0.88 19.90
CA SER A 270 -1.61 -1.55 19.04
C SER A 270 -0.24 -0.86 19.06
N ARG A 271 -0.18 0.47 18.98
CA ARG A 271 1.09 1.20 18.93
C ARG A 271 1.79 1.24 20.29
N ASN A 272 1.04 1.39 21.38
CA ASN A 272 1.60 1.24 22.71
C ASN A 272 2.13 -0.19 22.94
N ALA A 273 1.45 -1.21 22.41
CA ALA A 273 1.94 -2.59 22.50
C ALA A 273 3.24 -2.78 21.70
N ILE A 274 3.37 -2.16 20.52
CA ILE A 274 4.63 -2.17 19.75
C ILE A 274 5.76 -1.54 20.57
N PHE A 275 5.54 -0.35 21.12
CA PHE A 275 6.57 0.42 21.82
C PHE A 275 6.85 -0.06 23.24
N SER A 276 5.95 -0.83 23.85
CA SER A 276 6.18 -1.39 25.19
C SER A 276 6.57 -2.87 25.18
N GLY A 277 6.19 -3.63 24.14
CA GLY A 277 6.23 -5.10 24.15
C GLY A 277 5.32 -5.73 25.20
N LEU A 278 4.26 -5.02 25.59
CA LEU A 278 3.33 -5.38 26.65
C LEU A 278 1.89 -5.25 26.18
N PHE A 279 1.02 -6.05 26.74
CA PHE A 279 -0.42 -5.89 26.57
C PHE A 279 -0.98 -4.75 27.43
N PRO A 280 -2.18 -4.23 27.14
CA PRO A 280 -2.79 -3.11 27.87
C PRO A 280 -2.88 -3.31 29.39
N ASP A 281 -3.19 -4.51 29.87
CA ASP A 281 -3.18 -4.83 31.31
C ASP A 281 -1.81 -4.59 31.94
N GLN A 282 -0.75 -5.08 31.30
CA GLN A 282 0.62 -4.96 31.77
C GLN A 282 1.15 -3.51 31.68
N ILE A 283 0.71 -2.73 30.66
CA ILE A 283 1.05 -1.31 30.55
C ILE A 283 0.42 -0.53 31.71
N SER A 284 -0.84 -0.81 32.02
CA SER A 284 -1.57 -0.16 33.11
C SER A 284 -0.91 -0.40 34.49
N GLU A 285 -0.33 -1.57 34.71
CA GLU A 285 0.44 -1.86 35.94
C GLU A 285 1.73 -1.04 36.05
N ARG A 286 2.37 -0.74 34.91
CA ARG A 286 3.66 -0.04 34.85
C ARG A 286 3.54 1.47 34.82
N VAL A 287 2.50 1.98 34.18
CA VAL A 287 2.21 3.40 34.03
C VAL A 287 0.89 3.72 34.72
N PRO A 288 0.90 4.06 36.03
CA PRO A 288 -0.31 4.42 36.75
C PRO A 288 -1.03 5.57 36.06
N GLY A 289 -2.34 5.40 35.84
CA GLY A 289 -3.16 6.39 35.15
C GLY A 289 -3.12 6.34 33.62
N TRP A 290 -2.31 5.48 33.00
CA TRP A 290 -2.37 5.27 31.55
C TRP A 290 -3.75 4.81 31.08
N TRP A 291 -4.37 3.92 31.84
CA TRP A 291 -5.70 3.41 31.58
C TRP A 291 -6.74 4.22 32.37
N GLY A 292 -7.22 5.32 31.79
CA GLY A 292 -8.31 6.11 32.36
C GLY A 292 -9.46 6.18 31.37
N TRP A 293 -10.66 5.73 31.80
CA TRP A 293 -11.89 5.83 31.00
C TRP A 293 -12.37 7.28 30.87
N ASP A 294 -11.97 8.14 31.80
CA ASP A 294 -12.45 9.52 31.97
C ASP A 294 -11.39 10.58 31.63
N GLY A 295 -10.24 10.16 31.02
CA GLY A 295 -9.10 11.05 30.81
C GLY A 295 -9.24 11.92 29.56
N GLU A 296 -9.05 13.22 29.72
CA GLU A 296 -8.86 14.19 28.62
C GLU A 296 -7.52 14.02 27.88
N GLY A 297 -6.67 13.05 28.27
CA GLY A 297 -5.35 12.81 27.72
C GLY A 297 -5.31 11.74 26.64
N SER A 298 -4.41 11.90 25.68
CA SER A 298 -4.10 10.85 24.70
C SER A 298 -3.40 9.67 25.37
N LEU A 299 -3.94 8.45 25.21
CA LEU A 299 -3.30 7.21 25.69
C LEU A 299 -1.91 6.97 25.07
N ASN A 300 -1.56 7.68 24.00
CA ASN A 300 -0.30 7.60 23.29
C ASN A 300 0.75 8.62 23.74
N SER A 301 0.57 9.25 24.91
CA SER A 301 1.50 10.26 25.42
C SER A 301 2.82 9.68 25.92
N PHE A 302 2.87 8.39 26.24
CA PHE A 302 4.02 7.71 26.86
C PHE A 302 4.80 6.81 25.91
N GLU A 303 4.54 6.84 24.59
CA GLU A 303 5.16 5.94 23.62
C GLU A 303 6.69 6.00 23.66
N GLY A 304 7.29 7.18 23.74
CA GLY A 304 8.73 7.35 23.79
C GLY A 304 9.37 6.77 25.06
N GLU A 305 8.70 6.92 26.23
CA GLU A 305 9.13 6.35 27.50
C GLU A 305 9.01 4.83 27.50
N LEU A 306 7.89 4.30 27.03
CA LEU A 306 7.64 2.87 26.88
C LEU A 306 8.67 2.23 25.94
N PHE A 307 9.03 2.90 24.85
CA PHE A 307 10.01 2.41 23.90
C PHE A 307 11.42 2.35 24.51
N ARG A 308 11.86 3.40 25.23
CA ARG A 308 13.14 3.39 25.94
C ARG A 308 13.21 2.26 26.97
N GLU A 309 12.13 2.07 27.74
CA GLU A 309 12.05 0.98 28.72
C GLU A 309 12.13 -0.39 28.06
N GLN A 310 11.39 -0.58 26.94
CA GLN A 310 11.39 -1.84 26.20
C GLN A 310 12.78 -2.17 25.65
N VAL A 311 13.44 -1.21 24.96
CA VAL A 311 14.79 -1.42 24.42
C VAL A 311 15.75 -1.79 25.53
N ARG A 312 15.74 -1.08 26.67
CA ARG A 312 16.56 -1.41 27.84
C ARG A 312 16.28 -2.83 28.35
N ARG A 313 15.00 -3.22 28.45
CA ARG A 313 14.60 -4.54 28.94
C ARG A 313 15.03 -5.67 28.01
N VAL A 314 14.90 -5.47 26.68
CA VAL A 314 15.22 -6.49 25.68
C VAL A 314 16.72 -6.61 25.47
N MET A 315 17.45 -5.48 25.44
CA MET A 315 18.89 -5.48 25.17
C MET A 315 19.77 -5.69 26.43
N GLY A 316 19.20 -5.46 27.61
CA GLY A 316 19.96 -5.51 28.87
C GLY A 316 21.00 -4.39 29.04
N THR A 317 21.06 -3.43 28.11
CA THR A 317 21.99 -2.30 28.07
C THR A 317 21.27 -0.98 27.81
N ASN A 318 21.91 0.15 28.14
CA ASN A 318 21.37 1.48 27.85
C ASN A 318 21.82 1.95 26.46
N LEU A 319 21.15 1.46 25.42
CA LEU A 319 21.33 2.01 24.08
C LEU A 319 20.65 3.37 23.94
N PRO A 320 21.22 4.32 23.19
CA PRO A 320 20.54 5.57 22.83
C PRO A 320 19.24 5.28 22.06
N VAL A 321 18.15 5.89 22.52
CA VAL A 321 16.82 5.76 21.92
C VAL A 321 16.27 7.15 21.64
N HIS A 322 16.09 7.47 20.36
CA HIS A 322 15.40 8.66 19.90
C HIS A 322 13.98 8.29 19.45
N TYR A 323 13.03 9.14 19.77
CA TYR A 323 11.63 8.92 19.41
C TYR A 323 11.04 10.23 18.93
N GLU A 324 10.40 10.22 17.74
CA GLU A 324 9.78 11.38 17.12
C GLU A 324 8.42 11.04 16.51
N LYS A 325 7.49 11.98 16.56
CA LYS A 325 6.21 11.94 15.83
C LYS A 325 6.18 13.04 14.77
N VAL A 326 5.66 12.70 13.62
CA VAL A 326 5.48 13.62 12.49
C VAL A 326 3.99 13.70 12.17
N PHE A 327 3.39 14.82 12.47
CA PHE A 327 1.98 15.10 12.19
C PHE A 327 1.79 15.92 10.92
N ASP A 328 2.76 16.81 10.62
CA ASP A 328 2.72 17.69 9.46
C ASP A 328 4.11 17.87 8.83
N ALA A 329 4.17 18.65 7.76
CA ALA A 329 5.42 18.91 7.04
C ALA A 329 6.47 19.65 7.91
N GLY A 330 6.04 20.53 8.81
CA GLY A 330 6.93 21.25 9.73
C GLY A 330 7.65 20.32 10.70
N ASP A 331 6.91 19.36 11.27
CA ASP A 331 7.46 18.29 12.10
C ASP A 331 8.46 17.45 11.29
N GLY A 332 8.09 17.09 10.05
CA GLY A 332 8.91 16.32 9.14
C GLY A 332 10.24 17.00 8.80
N GLU A 333 10.21 18.29 8.46
CA GLU A 333 11.42 19.07 8.22
C GLU A 333 12.30 19.18 9.48
N ALA A 334 11.70 19.38 10.65
CA ALA A 334 12.42 19.43 11.92
C ALA A 334 13.09 18.10 12.23
N MET A 335 12.40 16.98 12.00
CA MET A 335 12.92 15.62 12.13
C MET A 335 14.10 15.40 11.18
N LEU A 336 13.99 15.73 9.89
CA LEU A 336 15.06 15.57 8.91
C LEU A 336 16.33 16.37 9.25
N ARG A 337 16.19 17.53 9.90
CA ARG A 337 17.36 18.28 10.39
C ARG A 337 18.12 17.56 11.50
N ARG A 338 17.43 16.79 12.36
CA ARG A 338 18.04 16.05 13.48
C ARG A 338 18.52 14.66 13.09
N LEU A 339 17.87 14.02 12.13
CA LEU A 339 18.11 12.64 11.74
C LEU A 339 19.58 12.31 11.43
N PRO A 340 20.35 13.14 10.68
CA PRO A 340 21.76 12.81 10.40
C PRO A 340 22.62 12.65 11.66
N SER A 341 22.35 13.41 12.72
CA SER A 341 23.07 13.31 13.99
C SER A 341 22.69 12.05 14.77
N HIS A 342 21.42 11.64 14.70
CA HIS A 342 20.96 10.40 15.32
C HIS A 342 21.51 9.17 14.59
N LEU A 343 21.55 9.20 13.25
CA LEU A 343 22.08 8.09 12.44
C LEU A 343 23.62 7.97 12.50
N ALA A 344 24.32 8.97 12.99
CA ALA A 344 25.77 8.95 13.15
C ALA A 344 26.25 8.26 14.45
N GLN A 345 25.33 7.90 15.33
CA GLN A 345 25.64 7.30 16.64
C GLN A 345 24.93 5.93 16.77
N PRO A 346 25.56 4.96 17.45
CA PRO A 346 24.91 3.70 17.78
C PRO A 346 23.61 3.92 18.56
N GLY A 347 22.59 3.11 18.27
CA GLY A 347 21.30 3.17 18.93
C GLY A 347 20.13 3.01 17.97
N VAL A 348 18.95 3.40 18.39
CA VAL A 348 17.74 3.32 17.58
C VAL A 348 17.02 4.66 17.53
N THR A 349 16.63 5.04 16.32
CA THR A 349 15.72 6.19 16.09
C THR A 349 14.37 5.66 15.63
N ALA A 350 13.32 5.88 16.40
CA ALA A 350 11.96 5.55 16.05
C ALA A 350 11.22 6.81 15.55
N ILE A 351 10.58 6.71 14.39
CA ILE A 351 9.79 7.80 13.80
C ILE A 351 8.41 7.28 13.46
N VAL A 352 7.38 8.00 13.91
CA VAL A 352 5.96 7.71 13.62
C VAL A 352 5.42 8.77 12.67
N PHE A 353 4.91 8.34 11.51
CA PHE A 353 4.25 9.21 10.53
C PHE A 353 2.73 9.00 10.59
N ASN A 354 1.97 10.04 10.92
CA ASN A 354 0.52 9.96 11.15
C ASN A 354 -0.33 10.30 9.92
N PHE A 355 0.26 10.57 8.76
CA PHE A 355 -0.47 11.07 7.59
C PHE A 355 -1.59 10.16 7.12
N VAL A 356 -1.34 8.83 7.04
CA VAL A 356 -2.35 7.89 6.49
C VAL A 356 -3.55 7.78 7.44
N ASP A 357 -3.32 7.78 8.74
CA ASP A 357 -4.39 7.82 9.74
C ASP A 357 -5.19 9.12 9.68
N GLN A 358 -4.52 10.28 9.59
CA GLN A 358 -5.17 11.57 9.41
C GLN A 358 -6.01 11.64 8.12
N LEU A 359 -5.50 11.07 7.01
CA LEU A 359 -6.24 10.99 5.75
C LEU A 359 -7.49 10.11 5.90
N THR A 360 -7.37 9.00 6.63
CA THR A 360 -8.45 8.05 6.92
C THR A 360 -9.55 8.70 7.76
N HIS A 361 -9.20 9.38 8.85
CA HIS A 361 -10.13 10.09 9.72
C HIS A 361 -10.71 11.35 9.07
N GLY A 362 -9.87 12.18 8.45
CA GLY A 362 -10.28 13.43 7.81
C GLY A 362 -11.28 13.24 6.67
N ARG A 363 -11.29 12.05 6.04
CA ARG A 363 -12.27 11.71 5.01
C ARG A 363 -13.72 11.79 5.54
N SER A 364 -13.98 11.34 6.75
CA SER A 364 -15.32 11.38 7.36
C SER A 364 -15.76 12.81 7.77
N GLU A 365 -14.84 13.76 7.76
CA GLU A 365 -15.05 15.14 8.21
C GLU A 365 -15.03 16.17 7.07
N SER A 366 -14.49 15.81 5.91
CA SER A 366 -14.34 16.69 4.74
C SER A 366 -15.01 16.12 3.51
N ALA A 367 -15.98 16.84 2.93
CA ALA A 367 -16.64 16.47 1.68
C ALA A 367 -15.63 16.37 0.51
N VAL A 368 -14.60 17.20 0.49
CA VAL A 368 -13.53 17.15 -0.53
C VAL A 368 -12.74 15.86 -0.39
N LEU A 369 -12.34 15.49 0.82
CA LEU A 369 -11.60 14.24 1.04
C LEU A 369 -12.47 13.00 0.78
N MET A 370 -13.79 13.07 1.03
CA MET A 370 -14.72 12.00 0.66
C MET A 370 -14.76 11.78 -0.85
N GLU A 371 -14.69 12.84 -1.65
CA GLU A 371 -14.68 12.75 -3.11
C GLU A 371 -13.32 12.26 -3.64
N VAL A 372 -12.22 12.78 -3.11
CA VAL A 372 -10.86 12.46 -3.56
C VAL A 372 -10.42 11.06 -3.12
N ALA A 373 -10.73 10.63 -1.90
CA ALA A 373 -10.46 9.30 -1.34
C ALA A 373 -11.70 8.40 -1.34
N ARG A 374 -12.46 8.37 -2.43
CA ARG A 374 -13.80 7.75 -2.50
C ARG A 374 -13.82 6.24 -2.25
N ASP A 375 -12.76 5.54 -2.60
CA ASP A 375 -12.64 4.09 -2.52
C ASP A 375 -11.20 3.66 -2.14
N LYS A 376 -10.97 2.35 -2.03
CA LYS A 376 -9.67 1.77 -1.69
C LYS A 376 -8.56 2.17 -2.67
N GLU A 377 -8.88 2.22 -3.96
CA GLU A 377 -7.93 2.56 -5.01
C GLU A 377 -7.47 4.01 -4.90
N ALA A 378 -8.43 4.93 -4.74
CA ALA A 378 -8.15 6.35 -4.57
C ALA A 378 -7.32 6.61 -3.29
N LEU A 379 -7.67 5.97 -2.17
CA LEU A 379 -6.92 6.09 -0.92
C LEU A 379 -5.48 5.55 -1.08
N ARG A 380 -5.29 4.43 -1.75
CA ARG A 380 -3.98 3.85 -2.05
C ARG A 380 -3.14 4.77 -2.96
N ALA A 381 -3.76 5.35 -4.00
CA ALA A 381 -3.09 6.30 -4.88
C ALA A 381 -2.63 7.56 -4.14
N LEU A 382 -3.46 8.09 -3.24
CA LEU A 382 -3.11 9.23 -2.39
C LEU A 382 -1.97 8.91 -1.42
N THR A 383 -2.00 7.72 -0.80
CA THR A 383 -0.92 7.24 0.08
C THR A 383 0.40 7.14 -0.69
N ARG A 384 0.38 6.57 -1.90
CA ARG A 384 1.55 6.49 -2.76
C ARG A 384 2.08 7.88 -3.14
N GLN A 385 1.22 8.77 -3.59
CA GLN A 385 1.60 10.12 -3.99
C GLN A 385 2.18 10.93 -2.83
N TRP A 386 1.61 10.79 -1.63
CA TRP A 386 2.17 11.37 -0.42
C TRP A 386 3.57 10.81 -0.16
N PHE A 387 3.71 9.49 -0.15
CA PHE A 387 4.97 8.83 0.19
C PHE A 387 6.10 9.24 -0.76
N GLU A 388 5.83 9.33 -2.07
CA GLU A 388 6.81 9.76 -3.09
C GLU A 388 7.40 11.16 -2.83
N ARG A 389 6.70 12.00 -2.06
CA ARG A 389 7.09 13.38 -1.76
C ARG A 389 7.34 13.64 -0.28
N SER A 390 7.21 12.61 0.56
CA SER A 390 7.23 12.74 2.01
C SER A 390 8.64 12.72 2.59
N GLU A 391 8.77 13.30 3.74
CA GLU A 391 9.93 13.21 4.60
C GLU A 391 10.20 11.76 5.04
N ALA A 392 9.19 10.89 5.03
CA ALA A 392 9.34 9.47 5.31
C ALA A 392 10.24 8.78 4.28
N LEU A 393 10.00 9.01 2.98
CA LEU A 393 10.85 8.48 1.91
C LEU A 393 12.27 9.05 1.99
N VAL A 394 12.40 10.35 2.27
CA VAL A 394 13.72 11.00 2.41
C VAL A 394 14.50 10.36 3.56
N ALA A 395 13.88 10.18 4.73
CA ALA A 395 14.50 9.58 5.91
C ALA A 395 14.92 8.11 5.65
N ILE A 396 14.04 7.31 5.07
CA ILE A 396 14.30 5.90 4.73
C ILE A 396 15.46 5.83 3.74
N ARG A 397 15.41 6.61 2.66
CA ARG A 397 16.44 6.62 1.62
C ARG A 397 17.81 7.05 2.15
N ASP A 398 17.86 8.12 2.95
CA ASP A 398 19.12 8.60 3.55
C ASP A 398 19.74 7.52 4.45
N ALA A 399 18.93 6.88 5.31
CA ALA A 399 19.41 5.81 6.18
C ALA A 399 19.94 4.60 5.39
N VAL A 400 19.16 4.10 4.42
CA VAL A 400 19.55 2.95 3.59
C VAL A 400 20.83 3.25 2.80
N LEU A 401 20.96 4.43 2.19
CA LEU A 401 22.17 4.81 1.43
C LEU A 401 23.42 4.94 2.32
N ARG A 402 23.25 5.29 3.61
CA ARG A 402 24.32 5.27 4.62
C ARG A 402 24.66 3.87 5.12
N GLY A 403 23.93 2.84 4.69
CA GLY A 403 24.11 1.46 5.19
C GLY A 403 23.45 1.20 6.55
N VAL A 404 22.57 2.10 7.01
CA VAL A 404 21.77 1.91 8.22
C VAL A 404 20.55 1.08 7.87
N PRO A 405 20.32 -0.08 8.50
CA PRO A 405 19.11 -0.87 8.31
C PRO A 405 17.89 -0.11 8.78
N VAL A 406 16.82 -0.21 8.01
CA VAL A 406 15.53 0.43 8.31
C VAL A 406 14.46 -0.64 8.50
N LEU A 407 13.85 -0.69 9.68
CA LEU A 407 12.68 -1.50 9.93
C LEU A 407 11.43 -0.63 9.74
N VAL A 408 10.56 -1.01 8.82
CA VAL A 408 9.29 -0.30 8.55
C VAL A 408 8.11 -1.18 8.95
N THR A 409 7.13 -0.61 9.65
CA THR A 409 5.88 -1.28 9.99
C THR A 409 4.74 -0.28 10.15
N THR A 410 3.61 -0.76 10.58
CA THR A 410 2.41 0.00 10.97
C THR A 410 1.85 -0.56 12.27
N ASP A 411 0.92 0.08 12.92
CA ASP A 411 0.30 -0.39 14.16
C ASP A 411 -1.05 -1.06 13.94
N HIS A 412 -1.81 -0.61 12.96
CA HIS A 412 -3.05 -1.20 12.48
C HIS A 412 -3.32 -0.77 11.03
N GLY A 413 -4.29 -1.40 10.39
CA GLY A 413 -4.83 -0.92 9.13
C GLY A 413 -6.23 -0.33 9.29
N SER A 414 -6.95 -0.22 8.19
CA SER A 414 -8.33 0.27 8.16
C SER A 414 -9.16 -0.48 7.13
N ILE A 415 -10.47 -0.60 7.37
CA ILE A 415 -11.39 -1.24 6.44
C ILE A 415 -12.43 -0.25 5.92
N HIS A 416 -12.82 -0.41 4.66
CA HIS A 416 -13.90 0.36 4.04
C HIS A 416 -15.25 -0.16 4.50
N CYS A 417 -15.92 0.54 5.42
CA CYS A 417 -17.12 0.08 6.12
C CYS A 417 -18.40 0.45 5.37
N HIS A 418 -19.29 -0.52 5.19
CA HIS A 418 -20.57 -0.33 4.49
C HIS A 418 -21.78 -0.76 5.32
N ARG A 419 -21.62 -1.69 6.27
CA ARG A 419 -22.72 -2.29 7.04
C ARG A 419 -22.84 -1.67 8.43
N PRO A 420 -23.92 -0.91 8.70
CA PRO A 420 -24.19 -0.44 10.05
C PRO A 420 -24.74 -1.58 10.92
N ALA A 421 -24.29 -1.68 12.17
CA ALA A 421 -24.87 -2.55 13.19
C ALA A 421 -25.35 -1.75 14.39
N THR A 422 -26.60 -1.97 14.80
CA THR A 422 -27.19 -1.29 15.95
C THR A 422 -26.59 -1.83 17.24
N VAL A 423 -26.17 -0.93 18.11
CA VAL A 423 -25.71 -1.27 19.47
C VAL A 423 -26.53 -0.52 20.52
N PHE A 424 -26.80 -1.20 21.59
CA PHE A 424 -27.47 -0.63 22.76
C PHE A 424 -26.43 -0.43 23.87
N ALA A 425 -26.36 0.78 24.41
CA ALA A 425 -25.40 1.16 25.42
C ALA A 425 -25.98 2.21 26.36
N LYS A 426 -25.50 2.24 27.59
CA LYS A 426 -25.67 3.38 28.50
C LYS A 426 -24.74 4.53 28.08
N ARG A 427 -24.89 5.71 28.71
CA ARG A 427 -24.21 6.97 28.30
C ARG A 427 -22.68 6.93 28.31
N ASP A 428 -22.06 6.05 29.08
CA ASP A 428 -20.61 6.04 29.32
C ASP A 428 -19.89 4.98 28.51
N THR A 429 -20.00 5.05 27.18
CA THR A 429 -19.29 4.16 26.26
C THR A 429 -18.30 4.90 25.38
N THR A 430 -17.27 4.19 24.90
CA THR A 430 -16.29 4.74 23.97
C THR A 430 -16.95 5.26 22.67
N GLN A 431 -16.39 6.34 22.12
CA GLN A 431 -16.94 6.97 20.91
C GLN A 431 -16.57 6.25 19.62
N ASN A 432 -15.58 5.35 19.64
CA ASN A 432 -15.12 4.65 18.43
C ASN A 432 -16.26 3.85 17.77
N LEU A 433 -16.22 3.73 16.46
CA LEU A 433 -17.27 3.09 15.67
C LEU A 433 -17.02 1.60 15.41
N ARG A 434 -15.81 1.12 15.66
CA ARG A 434 -15.43 -0.28 15.43
C ARG A 434 -15.24 -1.07 16.71
N TYR A 435 -15.04 -0.42 17.84
CA TYR A 435 -15.01 -1.06 19.15
C TYR A 435 -15.75 -0.23 20.19
N LYS A 436 -16.33 -0.88 21.15
CA LYS A 436 -16.98 -0.27 22.28
C LYS A 436 -16.81 -1.09 23.54
N PHE A 437 -16.69 -0.39 24.65
CA PHE A 437 -16.75 -1.01 25.97
C PHE A 437 -17.52 -0.12 26.94
N GLY A 438 -18.25 -0.76 27.84
CA GLY A 438 -19.12 -0.10 28.81
C GLY A 438 -20.13 -1.06 29.41
N ASP A 439 -20.91 -0.55 30.36
CA ASP A 439 -21.92 -1.35 31.05
C ASP A 439 -23.16 -1.56 30.17
N ASP A 440 -23.76 -2.77 30.28
CA ASP A 440 -24.97 -3.16 29.54
C ASP A 440 -24.87 -3.01 28.00
N LEU A 441 -23.65 -3.07 27.48
CA LEU A 441 -23.39 -2.93 26.06
C LEU A 441 -23.74 -4.23 25.33
N ARG A 442 -24.52 -4.14 24.25
CA ARG A 442 -24.86 -5.29 23.41
C ARG A 442 -25.10 -4.88 21.96
N ALA A 443 -24.74 -5.75 21.02
CA ALA A 443 -25.15 -5.64 19.63
C ALA A 443 -26.57 -6.20 19.45
N GLU A 444 -27.38 -5.59 18.56
CA GLU A 444 -28.69 -6.09 18.16
C GLU A 444 -28.55 -7.45 17.47
N ASP A 445 -27.65 -7.52 16.50
CA ASP A 445 -27.24 -8.76 15.83
C ASP A 445 -25.86 -9.21 16.33
N ARG A 446 -25.84 -10.32 17.03
CA ARG A 446 -24.61 -10.89 17.61
C ARG A 446 -23.58 -11.33 16.55
N SER A 447 -24.00 -11.59 15.32
CA SER A 447 -23.11 -11.99 14.23
C SER A 447 -22.24 -10.84 13.70
N THR A 448 -22.54 -9.60 14.10
CA THR A 448 -21.82 -8.39 13.65
C THR A 448 -20.67 -7.98 14.55
N ALA A 449 -20.53 -8.62 15.71
CA ALA A 449 -19.53 -8.26 16.70
C ALA A 449 -18.98 -9.45 17.46
N PHE A 450 -17.68 -9.45 17.69
CA PHE A 450 -17.07 -10.22 18.75
C PHE A 450 -17.44 -9.58 20.10
N SER A 451 -18.01 -10.36 21.00
CA SER A 451 -18.49 -9.88 22.30
C SER A 451 -17.89 -10.71 23.43
N THR A 452 -17.32 -10.04 24.42
CA THR A 452 -16.82 -10.66 25.65
C THR A 452 -17.07 -9.76 26.85
N ASN A 453 -17.24 -10.38 28.02
CA ASN A 453 -17.27 -9.70 29.32
C ASN A 453 -16.04 -10.07 30.18
N ASP A 454 -15.13 -10.88 29.62
CA ASP A 454 -13.86 -11.22 30.26
C ASP A 454 -12.74 -10.37 29.66
N GLU A 455 -12.24 -9.40 30.43
CA GLU A 455 -11.13 -8.54 30.05
C GLU A 455 -9.84 -9.29 29.69
N ARG A 456 -9.64 -10.49 30.24
CA ARG A 456 -8.47 -11.32 29.95
C ARG A 456 -8.44 -11.78 28.50
N THR A 457 -9.60 -11.92 27.85
CA THR A 457 -9.70 -12.27 26.42
C THR A 457 -9.04 -11.22 25.53
N LEU A 458 -9.06 -9.97 25.95
CA LEU A 458 -8.45 -8.84 25.23
C LEU A 458 -7.18 -8.31 25.92
N ARG A 459 -6.77 -8.87 27.05
CA ARG A 459 -5.67 -8.40 27.88
C ARG A 459 -5.85 -6.93 28.29
N PHE A 460 -7.06 -6.55 28.65
CA PHE A 460 -7.35 -5.25 29.23
C PHE A 460 -7.11 -5.24 30.73
N PRO A 461 -6.78 -4.08 31.30
CA PRO A 461 -6.72 -3.92 32.74
C PRO A 461 -8.06 -4.31 33.39
N ALA A 462 -7.99 -4.87 34.59
CA ALA A 462 -9.18 -5.19 35.36
C ALA A 462 -10.09 -3.96 35.48
N GLY A 463 -11.29 -4.07 34.93
CA GLY A 463 -12.26 -3.00 34.82
C GLY A 463 -13.28 -2.97 35.95
N ARG A 464 -14.30 -2.12 35.78
CA ARG A 464 -15.50 -2.14 36.64
C ARG A 464 -16.27 -3.46 36.43
N ALA A 465 -16.87 -3.97 37.46
CA ALA A 465 -17.77 -5.12 37.34
C ALA A 465 -18.88 -4.82 36.31
N ALA A 466 -19.17 -5.81 35.43
CA ALA A 466 -20.18 -5.74 34.37
C ALA A 466 -19.81 -4.96 33.09
N THR A 467 -18.52 -4.69 32.84
CA THR A 467 -18.09 -4.11 31.56
C THR A 467 -18.18 -5.16 30.44
N ASN A 468 -18.88 -4.84 29.38
CA ASN A 468 -18.91 -5.62 28.14
C ASN A 468 -18.03 -4.96 27.08
N TYR A 469 -17.39 -5.80 26.26
CA TYR A 469 -16.55 -5.38 25.15
C TYR A 469 -17.18 -5.86 23.84
N LEU A 470 -17.32 -4.94 22.88
CA LEU A 470 -17.77 -5.27 21.53
C LEU A 470 -16.72 -4.82 20.53
N ILE A 471 -16.33 -5.71 19.64
CA ILE A 471 -15.42 -5.43 18.52
C ILE A 471 -16.13 -5.81 17.23
N ALA A 472 -16.23 -4.85 16.29
CA ALA A 472 -16.94 -5.04 15.04
C ALA A 472 -16.20 -6.02 14.13
N LEU A 473 -16.96 -6.87 13.44
CA LEU A 473 -16.46 -7.83 12.48
C LEU A 473 -16.58 -7.32 11.05
N GLU A 474 -15.71 -7.81 10.17
CA GLU A 474 -15.74 -7.49 8.74
C GLU A 474 -15.83 -5.97 8.48
N ASP A 475 -16.71 -5.51 7.60
CA ASP A 475 -16.93 -4.10 7.23
C ASP A 475 -18.03 -3.39 8.05
N VAL A 476 -18.36 -3.93 9.23
CA VAL A 476 -19.41 -3.40 10.11
C VAL A 476 -18.93 -2.16 10.87
N PHE A 477 -19.82 -1.18 11.07
CA PHE A 477 -19.62 -0.07 12.01
C PHE A 477 -20.82 0.09 12.94
N PHE A 478 -20.56 0.46 14.18
CA PHE A 478 -21.58 0.56 15.23
C PHE A 478 -22.34 1.87 15.18
N VAL A 479 -23.66 1.77 15.29
CA VAL A 479 -24.58 2.92 15.32
C VAL A 479 -25.56 2.79 16.49
N TYR A 480 -26.02 3.94 17.00
CA TYR A 480 -27.04 3.96 18.05
C TYR A 480 -28.43 4.11 17.44
N PRO A 481 -29.47 3.45 17.99
CA PRO A 481 -30.84 3.52 17.48
C PRO A 481 -31.37 4.95 17.35
N THR A 482 -31.02 5.82 18.30
CA THR A 482 -31.49 7.21 18.37
C THR A 482 -30.96 8.11 17.25
N LYS A 483 -29.85 7.74 16.59
CA LYS A 483 -29.18 8.53 15.54
C LYS A 483 -28.89 7.69 14.29
N LEU A 484 -29.59 6.60 14.09
CA LEU A 484 -29.31 5.60 13.06
C LEU A 484 -29.11 6.22 11.67
N ARG A 485 -30.09 6.97 11.16
CA ARG A 485 -30.02 7.58 9.83
C ARG A 485 -28.86 8.57 9.67
N GLN A 486 -28.60 9.36 10.72
CA GLN A 486 -27.51 10.34 10.71
C GLN A 486 -26.14 9.66 10.66
N TYR A 487 -25.93 8.61 11.46
CA TYR A 487 -24.69 7.85 11.48
C TYR A 487 -24.48 7.06 10.18
N GLN A 488 -25.55 6.45 9.66
CA GLN A 488 -25.48 5.75 8.36
C GLN A 488 -25.09 6.69 7.23
N ALA A 489 -25.69 7.89 7.15
CA ALA A 489 -25.37 8.87 6.12
C ALA A 489 -23.92 9.39 6.25
N ARG A 490 -23.41 9.54 7.48
CA ARG A 490 -22.07 10.07 7.74
C ARG A 490 -20.95 9.07 7.54
N TYR A 491 -21.14 7.82 7.96
CA TYR A 491 -20.04 6.86 8.10
C TYR A 491 -20.09 5.70 7.09
N ARG A 492 -21.19 5.52 6.35
CA ARG A 492 -21.25 4.53 5.28
C ARG A 492 -20.23 4.87 4.20
N GLY A 493 -19.37 3.91 3.87
CA GLY A 493 -18.26 4.11 2.95
C GLY A 493 -17.07 4.83 3.56
N SER A 494 -16.99 5.00 4.89
CA SER A 494 -15.79 5.49 5.56
C SER A 494 -14.76 4.38 5.75
N PHE A 495 -13.49 4.77 5.78
CA PHE A 495 -12.43 3.89 6.26
C PHE A 495 -12.37 4.02 7.77
N LEU A 496 -12.49 2.91 8.47
CA LEU A 496 -12.50 2.86 9.93
C LEU A 496 -11.55 1.76 10.40
N HIS A 497 -11.13 1.83 11.65
CA HIS A 497 -10.27 0.88 12.32
C HIS A 497 -10.73 0.61 13.75
N GLY A 498 -10.22 -0.46 14.37
CA GLY A 498 -10.56 -0.87 15.73
C GLY A 498 -11.30 -2.20 15.79
N GLY A 499 -11.59 -2.82 14.64
CA GLY A 499 -12.35 -4.07 14.53
C GLY A 499 -11.50 -5.28 14.18
N ILE A 500 -12.18 -6.35 13.77
CA ILE A 500 -11.59 -7.59 13.26
C ILE A 500 -11.83 -7.66 11.77
N SER A 501 -10.78 -7.52 10.99
CA SER A 501 -10.72 -7.79 9.57
C SER A 501 -9.26 -8.05 9.16
N PRO A 502 -9.00 -8.75 8.05
CA PRO A 502 -7.62 -8.93 7.58
C PRO A 502 -6.95 -7.59 7.23
N GLU A 503 -7.72 -6.60 6.75
CA GLU A 503 -7.23 -5.26 6.42
C GLU A 503 -6.75 -4.48 7.65
N GLU A 504 -7.34 -4.72 8.82
CA GLU A 504 -6.96 -4.06 10.08
C GLU A 504 -5.86 -4.82 10.83
N MET A 505 -5.80 -6.17 10.69
CA MET A 505 -4.99 -7.04 11.54
C MET A 505 -3.74 -7.60 10.88
N VAL A 506 -3.79 -7.98 9.59
CA VAL A 506 -2.65 -8.60 8.89
C VAL A 506 -1.77 -7.52 8.31
N LEU A 507 -0.66 -7.25 8.98
CA LEU A 507 0.13 -6.06 8.78
C LEU A 507 1.57 -6.38 8.36
N PRO A 508 2.18 -5.52 7.51
CA PRO A 508 3.56 -5.71 7.08
C PRO A 508 4.54 -5.31 8.18
N VAL A 509 5.63 -6.04 8.28
CA VAL A 509 6.88 -5.62 8.89
C VAL A 509 8.00 -5.91 7.91
N ALA A 510 8.78 -4.90 7.54
CA ALA A 510 9.75 -4.99 6.47
C ALA A 510 11.12 -4.45 6.90
N LEU A 511 12.15 -5.24 6.65
CA LEU A 511 13.53 -4.82 6.80
C LEU A 511 14.06 -4.32 5.45
N LEU A 512 14.54 -3.10 5.42
CA LEU A 512 15.17 -2.47 4.28
C LEU A 512 16.67 -2.36 4.53
N THR A 513 17.45 -2.91 3.62
CA THR A 513 18.91 -2.81 3.62
C THR A 513 19.41 -2.26 2.29
N ARG A 514 20.63 -1.77 2.26
CA ARG A 514 21.22 -1.24 1.01
C ARG A 514 21.35 -2.37 -0.02
N ARG A 515 20.92 -2.05 -1.24
CA ARG A 515 21.02 -2.95 -2.39
C ARG A 515 22.46 -3.15 -2.85
#